data_2dd23c227e1b7a8a6509efd19cda45aa
#
_entry.id   2dd23c227e1b7a8a6509efd19cda45aa
#
_cell.length_a   1.000
_cell.length_b   1.000
_cell.length_c   1.000
_cell.angle_alpha   90.00
_cell.angle_beta   90.00
_cell.angle_gamma   90.00
#
_symmetry.space_group_name_H-M   'P 1'
#
loop_
_entity.id
_entity.type
_entity.pdbx_description
1 polymer ?
#
loop_
_entity_poly.entity_id
_entity_poly.type
_entity_poly.pdbx_seq_one_letter_code
_entity_poly.pdbx_strand_id
1 'polypeptide(L)'
;MAEERPANDPKDPMNLHRVLVNHIGFTPSAGKHVVVIDPPEPKFSVYQQWNGEKFSGPLIKVDQDLGSGWVGDFTALRDEGVYFIRCGGLNSHPFTISKTAYEMPLRTTLIYFNWQRCGDSRSGWNAPCHTDDGILADTGAHIDLAGGWHQSGDLRKWTWGTSFGLLGLGMTDLKRSPRWDAGQIAEEFRWGNQYFQKMVRPDGGLMDTVNMPLGWGPRKFYRQDGSLMSHYVVVAGQAIGARMFAKKDPAYSRKCLDLAKQMWTYSAGLGADFKLYRLPEIPACHEFWATAFDAYYPGSCFDQALKTYAAMRLAEAEPGGPWLDQAVQASTALAKLQFDGDPALDPATACFREAPGKDSLNGFNSSISLGLIGMCDLIERNPGHPALAAWRNTVSKVARQMRIMSERNPWGLVPCIWYSKDPGGGRKGGSGFYRCLPALGLNGQGPNTDILAAALFLRRAAAVLKEPAYDALAWRQLDWILGCNPLAASTVEGIGYNQIWRYVPNEFFPPTPQIPGAVMVGIEGDDKDLPVHDRPHFPMVGRSEYDMPVTAEFLWLLAEITAEGANGK
;
A
#
# COMPACT_ATOMS: atom_id res chain seq x y z
N MET A 1 -0.80 34.72 -20.77
CA MET A 1 -1.86 33.81 -21.30
C MET A 1 -1.10 32.67 -21.94
N ALA A 2 -1.10 31.51 -21.31
CA ALA A 2 -0.61 30.30 -21.95
C ALA A 2 -1.65 29.91 -23.00
N GLU A 3 -1.26 29.86 -24.27
CA GLU A 3 -2.10 29.31 -25.32
C GLU A 3 -2.50 27.89 -24.93
N GLU A 4 -3.80 27.64 -24.82
CA GLU A 4 -4.34 26.28 -24.71
C GLU A 4 -3.91 25.51 -25.96
N ARG A 5 -2.99 24.58 -25.81
CA ARG A 5 -2.65 23.68 -26.89
C ARG A 5 -3.84 22.78 -27.19
N PRO A 6 -4.22 22.60 -28.45
CA PRO A 6 -5.32 21.70 -28.79
C PRO A 6 -4.99 20.28 -28.30
N ALA A 7 -5.95 19.64 -27.67
CA ALA A 7 -5.84 18.32 -27.03
C ALA A 7 -5.37 17.18 -27.98
N ASN A 8 -5.18 17.44 -29.26
CA ASN A 8 -4.82 16.47 -30.30
C ASN A 8 -3.70 16.96 -31.23
N ASP A 9 -2.76 17.79 -30.76
CA ASP A 9 -1.59 18.15 -31.58
C ASP A 9 -0.71 16.91 -31.77
N PRO A 10 -0.51 16.38 -33.00
CA PRO A 10 0.37 15.23 -33.24
C PRO A 10 1.85 15.51 -32.90
N LYS A 11 2.22 16.75 -32.66
CA LYS A 11 3.56 17.17 -32.21
C LYS A 11 3.66 17.34 -30.69
N ASP A 12 2.53 17.23 -29.97
CA ASP A 12 2.58 17.24 -28.52
C ASP A 12 3.25 15.94 -28.05
N PRO A 13 4.38 16.02 -27.30
CA PRO A 13 4.97 14.83 -26.68
C PRO A 13 3.97 14.06 -25.82
N MET A 14 2.87 14.67 -25.40
CA MET A 14 1.76 14.00 -24.70
C MET A 14 0.96 13.05 -25.60
N ASN A 15 0.98 13.19 -26.92
CA ASN A 15 0.40 12.20 -27.85
C ASN A 15 1.16 10.87 -27.91
N LEU A 16 2.38 10.82 -27.35
CA LEU A 16 3.11 9.57 -27.07
C LEU A 16 2.42 8.71 -26.00
N HIS A 17 1.38 9.22 -25.33
CA HIS A 17 0.79 8.62 -24.13
C HIS A 17 -0.55 7.94 -24.38
N ARG A 18 -0.81 7.50 -25.59
CA ARG A 18 -2.02 6.75 -25.92
C ARG A 18 -1.83 5.23 -25.88
N VAL A 19 -0.60 4.75 -25.91
CA VAL A 19 -0.24 3.33 -25.75
C VAL A 19 0.46 3.18 -24.39
N LEU A 20 -0.29 2.74 -23.41
CA LEU A 20 0.06 2.78 -21.99
C LEU A 20 0.47 1.41 -21.49
N VAL A 21 1.63 1.34 -20.86
CA VAL A 21 2.22 0.11 -20.34
C VAL A 21 3.00 0.44 -19.08
N ASN A 22 3.28 -0.56 -18.25
CA ASN A 22 4.20 -0.44 -17.13
C ASN A 22 5.59 0.01 -17.62
N HIS A 23 6.07 1.14 -17.12
CA HIS A 23 7.31 1.78 -17.60
C HIS A 23 8.58 1.00 -17.26
N ILE A 24 8.57 0.19 -16.22
CA ILE A 24 9.68 -0.69 -15.86
C ILE A 24 9.61 -1.96 -16.69
N GLY A 25 8.40 -2.48 -16.84
CA GLY A 25 8.12 -3.72 -17.56
C GLY A 25 7.78 -4.88 -16.63
N PHE A 26 8.27 -6.07 -16.96
CA PHE A 26 7.70 -7.30 -16.42
C PHE A 26 8.79 -8.34 -16.15
N THR A 27 8.52 -9.25 -15.22
CA THR A 27 9.22 -10.54 -15.21
C THR A 27 8.70 -11.44 -16.34
N PRO A 28 9.46 -12.44 -16.81
CA PRO A 28 9.00 -13.34 -17.87
C PRO A 28 7.67 -14.04 -17.57
N SER A 29 7.40 -14.37 -16.31
CA SER A 29 6.18 -15.04 -15.85
C SER A 29 4.99 -14.12 -15.55
N ALA A 30 5.21 -12.81 -15.49
CA ALA A 30 4.18 -11.81 -15.16
C ALA A 30 3.00 -11.83 -16.13
N GLY A 31 1.81 -11.49 -15.64
CA GLY A 31 0.71 -11.03 -16.49
C GLY A 31 1.09 -9.70 -17.14
N LYS A 32 0.90 -9.56 -18.46
CA LYS A 32 1.36 -8.40 -19.23
C LYS A 32 0.22 -7.81 -20.03
N HIS A 33 -0.09 -6.54 -19.76
CA HIS A 33 -1.18 -5.85 -20.42
C HIS A 33 -0.74 -4.51 -20.98
N VAL A 34 -1.43 -4.07 -22.02
CA VAL A 34 -1.35 -2.73 -22.59
C VAL A 34 -2.75 -2.11 -22.58
N VAL A 35 -2.82 -0.83 -22.32
CA VAL A 35 -4.04 -0.04 -22.51
C VAL A 35 -3.80 0.95 -23.63
N VAL A 36 -4.71 1.02 -24.60
CA VAL A 36 -4.65 1.99 -25.70
C VAL A 36 -5.90 2.87 -25.67
N ILE A 37 -5.67 4.18 -25.68
CA ILE A 37 -6.74 5.18 -25.74
C ILE A 37 -6.99 5.55 -27.19
N ASP A 38 -8.23 5.45 -27.64
CA ASP A 38 -8.66 5.72 -29.02
C ASP A 38 -7.73 5.11 -30.08
N PRO A 39 -7.58 3.77 -30.11
CA PRO A 39 -6.64 3.12 -31.00
C PRO A 39 -7.01 3.35 -32.48
N PRO A 40 -6.03 3.61 -33.36
CA PRO A 40 -6.29 3.75 -34.80
C PRO A 40 -6.67 2.41 -35.48
N GLU A 41 -6.36 1.29 -34.81
CA GLU A 41 -6.72 -0.06 -35.25
C GLU A 41 -6.99 -0.97 -34.06
N PRO A 42 -7.83 -2.02 -34.18
CA PRO A 42 -8.21 -2.88 -33.05
C PRO A 42 -7.17 -3.97 -32.75
N LYS A 43 -5.90 -3.70 -32.94
CA LYS A 43 -4.78 -4.61 -32.69
C LYS A 43 -3.54 -3.84 -32.27
N PHE A 44 -2.61 -4.55 -31.63
CA PHE A 44 -1.30 -4.03 -31.27
C PHE A 44 -0.20 -5.04 -31.62
N SER A 45 1.03 -4.56 -31.74
CA SER A 45 2.21 -5.40 -31.91
C SER A 45 3.28 -4.99 -30.88
N VAL A 46 4.02 -5.99 -30.38
CA VAL A 46 5.15 -5.80 -29.46
C VAL A 46 6.45 -6.03 -30.25
N TYR A 47 7.29 -5.02 -30.26
CA TYR A 47 8.59 -5.05 -30.95
C TYR A 47 9.72 -5.14 -29.93
N GLN A 48 10.63 -6.06 -30.16
CA GLN A 48 11.91 -6.06 -29.46
C GLN A 48 12.84 -5.06 -30.14
N GLN A 49 13.48 -4.22 -29.36
CA GLN A 49 14.42 -3.25 -29.88
C GLN A 49 15.50 -3.97 -30.74
N TRP A 50 15.66 -3.51 -31.97
CA TRP A 50 16.61 -4.07 -32.97
C TRP A 50 16.26 -5.45 -33.56
N ASN A 51 15.27 -6.19 -33.05
CA ASN A 51 14.96 -7.57 -33.45
C ASN A 51 13.56 -7.75 -34.09
N GLY A 52 12.84 -6.66 -34.35
CA GLY A 52 11.54 -6.68 -35.01
C GLY A 52 10.35 -7.10 -34.13
N GLU A 53 9.25 -7.41 -34.78
CA GLU A 53 8.01 -7.82 -34.10
C GLU A 53 8.18 -9.21 -33.44
N LYS A 54 7.73 -9.34 -32.21
CA LYS A 54 7.78 -10.58 -31.41
C LYS A 54 6.41 -11.09 -31.02
N PHE A 55 5.42 -10.22 -30.99
CA PHE A 55 4.05 -10.58 -30.60
C PHE A 55 3.07 -9.60 -31.25
N SER A 56 1.88 -10.08 -31.57
CA SER A 56 0.72 -9.22 -31.89
C SER A 56 -0.54 -9.84 -31.33
N GLY A 57 -1.51 -8.98 -31.03
CA GLY A 57 -2.78 -9.40 -30.44
C GLY A 57 -3.90 -8.40 -30.67
N PRO A 58 -5.15 -8.82 -30.39
CA PRO A 58 -6.30 -7.94 -30.47
C PRO A 58 -6.35 -6.96 -29.29
N LEU A 59 -7.04 -5.85 -29.50
CA LEU A 59 -7.46 -4.92 -28.47
C LEU A 59 -8.96 -5.09 -28.20
N ILE A 60 -9.33 -5.19 -26.94
CA ILE A 60 -10.72 -5.36 -26.48
C ILE A 60 -11.15 -4.07 -25.77
N LYS A 61 -12.27 -3.47 -26.21
CA LYS A 61 -12.79 -2.25 -25.59
C LYS A 61 -13.38 -2.53 -24.22
N VAL A 62 -13.05 -1.69 -23.25
CA VAL A 62 -13.60 -1.68 -21.87
C VAL A 62 -13.98 -0.24 -21.54
N ASP A 63 -15.24 0.02 -21.14
CA ASP A 63 -15.76 1.38 -20.97
C ASP A 63 -16.86 1.51 -19.91
N GLN A 64 -16.93 0.60 -18.95
CA GLN A 64 -17.97 0.63 -17.92
C GLN A 64 -17.59 1.56 -16.75
N ASP A 65 -16.35 1.46 -16.27
CA ASP A 65 -15.84 2.23 -15.13
C ASP A 65 -14.53 2.94 -15.49
N LEU A 66 -14.24 4.08 -14.85
CA LEU A 66 -12.98 4.84 -14.99
C LEU A 66 -12.66 5.30 -16.43
N GLY A 67 -13.68 5.52 -17.25
CA GLY A 67 -13.52 5.95 -18.63
C GLY A 67 -13.44 4.79 -19.61
N SER A 68 -13.03 5.09 -20.86
CA SER A 68 -12.94 4.14 -21.95
C SER A 68 -11.49 3.89 -22.35
N GLY A 69 -11.16 2.63 -22.60
CA GLY A 69 -9.87 2.22 -23.12
C GLY A 69 -9.96 0.87 -23.82
N TRP A 70 -8.89 0.50 -24.51
CA TRP A 70 -8.77 -0.78 -25.19
C TRP A 70 -7.63 -1.57 -24.58
N VAL A 71 -7.89 -2.78 -24.15
CA VAL A 71 -6.94 -3.63 -23.42
C VAL A 71 -6.42 -4.73 -24.33
N GLY A 72 -5.10 -4.88 -24.37
CA GLY A 72 -4.42 -5.98 -25.02
C GLY A 72 -3.64 -6.81 -24.01
N ASP A 73 -3.60 -8.13 -24.22
CA ASP A 73 -2.83 -9.09 -23.41
C ASP A 73 -1.68 -9.64 -24.25
N PHE A 74 -0.45 -9.55 -23.70
CA PHE A 74 0.75 -10.14 -24.28
C PHE A 74 1.51 -11.02 -23.28
N THR A 75 0.82 -11.58 -22.31
CA THR A 75 1.36 -12.47 -21.26
C THR A 75 2.17 -13.64 -21.83
N ALA A 76 1.81 -14.10 -23.05
CA ALA A 76 2.51 -15.19 -23.73
C ALA A 76 3.95 -14.83 -24.15
N LEU A 77 4.30 -13.54 -24.28
CA LEU A 77 5.67 -13.09 -24.58
C LEU A 77 6.53 -13.18 -23.31
N ARG A 78 7.53 -14.08 -23.30
CA ARG A 78 8.37 -14.35 -22.13
C ARG A 78 9.86 -14.10 -22.34
N ASP A 79 10.27 -13.88 -23.58
CA ASP A 79 11.67 -13.67 -23.91
C ASP A 79 12.20 -12.38 -23.28
N GLU A 80 13.39 -12.47 -22.67
CA GLU A 80 14.02 -11.30 -22.06
C GLU A 80 14.50 -10.32 -23.13
N GLY A 81 14.36 -9.02 -22.84
CA GLY A 81 14.78 -7.97 -23.78
C GLY A 81 14.17 -6.61 -23.45
N VAL A 82 14.49 -5.64 -24.28
CA VAL A 82 13.89 -4.31 -24.27
C VAL A 82 12.86 -4.23 -25.39
N TYR A 83 11.66 -3.78 -25.06
CA TYR A 83 10.50 -3.79 -25.92
C TYR A 83 9.79 -2.44 -25.96
N PHE A 84 8.99 -2.24 -26.99
CA PHE A 84 7.96 -1.22 -27.07
C PHE A 84 6.73 -1.79 -27.79
N ILE A 85 5.57 -1.18 -27.54
CA ILE A 85 4.30 -1.58 -28.16
C ILE A 85 3.91 -0.54 -29.18
N ARG A 86 3.41 -1.04 -30.32
CA ARG A 86 2.89 -0.22 -31.43
C ARG A 86 1.43 -0.53 -31.70
N CYS A 87 0.64 0.52 -31.88
CA CYS A 87 -0.74 0.44 -32.39
C CYS A 87 -0.90 1.46 -33.51
N GLY A 88 -0.95 1.00 -34.77
CA GLY A 88 -0.86 1.88 -35.94
C GLY A 88 0.40 2.74 -35.90
N GLY A 89 0.24 4.07 -35.93
CA GLY A 89 1.34 5.03 -35.83
C GLY A 89 1.77 5.41 -34.39
N LEU A 90 1.10 4.87 -33.36
CA LEU A 90 1.34 5.20 -31.96
C LEU A 90 2.32 4.21 -31.34
N ASN A 91 3.20 4.67 -30.45
CA ASN A 91 4.13 3.83 -29.71
C ASN A 91 4.00 4.05 -28.20
N SER A 92 4.30 3.01 -27.41
CA SER A 92 4.50 3.12 -25.97
C SER A 92 5.89 3.67 -25.63
N HIS A 93 6.08 4.02 -24.36
CA HIS A 93 7.43 4.05 -23.79
C HIS A 93 8.10 2.68 -23.89
N PRO A 94 9.44 2.62 -23.99
CA PRO A 94 10.15 1.36 -23.92
C PRO A 94 10.05 0.77 -22.51
N PHE A 95 10.01 -0.56 -22.42
CA PHE A 95 9.99 -1.31 -21.18
C PHE A 95 10.84 -2.58 -21.30
N THR A 96 11.10 -3.23 -20.17
CA THR A 96 11.96 -4.42 -20.14
C THR A 96 11.14 -5.66 -19.75
N ILE A 97 11.40 -6.80 -20.39
CA ILE A 97 11.05 -8.10 -19.83
C ILE A 97 12.35 -8.72 -19.34
N SER A 98 12.47 -8.90 -18.01
CA SER A 98 13.67 -9.50 -17.41
C SER A 98 13.39 -10.02 -15.99
N LYS A 99 14.08 -11.08 -15.61
CA LYS A 99 14.07 -11.60 -14.23
C LYS A 99 14.60 -10.59 -13.21
N THR A 100 15.36 -9.60 -13.64
CA THR A 100 15.98 -8.58 -12.79
C THR A 100 15.36 -7.19 -12.95
N ALA A 101 14.26 -7.06 -13.71
CA ALA A 101 13.63 -5.77 -14.01
C ALA A 101 13.36 -4.89 -12.76
N TYR A 102 13.04 -5.52 -11.64
CA TYR A 102 12.67 -4.84 -10.40
C TYR A 102 13.80 -4.70 -9.36
N GLU A 103 15.02 -5.13 -9.66
CA GLU A 103 16.14 -4.97 -8.74
C GLU A 103 16.52 -3.50 -8.51
N MET A 104 16.60 -2.70 -9.57
CA MET A 104 16.89 -1.26 -9.42
C MET A 104 15.74 -0.50 -8.77
N PRO A 105 14.46 -0.68 -9.15
CA PRO A 105 13.34 -0.11 -8.43
C PRO A 105 13.37 -0.39 -6.91
N LEU A 106 13.64 -1.62 -6.50
CA LEU A 106 13.73 -1.97 -5.08
C LEU A 106 14.89 -1.21 -4.37
N ARG A 107 16.07 -1.14 -4.98
CA ARG A 107 17.20 -0.37 -4.44
C ARG A 107 16.88 1.11 -4.30
N THR A 108 16.25 1.68 -5.33
CA THR A 108 15.86 3.09 -5.33
C THR A 108 14.84 3.38 -4.23
N THR A 109 13.88 2.46 -4.02
CA THR A 109 12.88 2.62 -2.95
C THR A 109 13.49 2.53 -1.54
N LEU A 110 14.55 1.77 -1.35
CA LEU A 110 15.28 1.76 -0.07
C LEU A 110 15.92 3.11 0.26
N ILE A 111 16.29 3.91 -0.74
CA ILE A 111 16.84 5.27 -0.53
C ILE A 111 15.80 6.15 0.17
N TYR A 112 14.53 6.02 -0.16
CA TYR A 112 13.44 6.77 0.48
C TYR A 112 13.51 6.69 2.00
N PHE A 113 13.61 5.48 2.57
CA PHE A 113 13.64 5.30 4.02
C PHE A 113 14.84 5.99 4.66
N ASN A 114 16.03 5.88 4.05
CA ASN A 114 17.21 6.56 4.54
C ASN A 114 17.04 8.09 4.50
N TRP A 115 16.43 8.61 3.44
CA TRP A 115 16.22 10.06 3.27
C TRP A 115 15.09 10.59 4.17
N GLN A 116 14.21 9.74 4.65
CA GLN A 116 13.17 10.11 5.62
C GLN A 116 13.62 9.99 7.08
N ARG A 117 14.86 9.61 7.35
CA ARG A 117 15.37 9.57 8.73
C ARG A 117 15.26 10.94 9.41
N CYS A 118 14.63 10.93 10.60
CA CYS A 118 14.55 12.08 11.48
C CYS A 118 15.68 12.02 12.49
N GLY A 119 16.38 13.13 12.75
CA GLY A 119 17.49 13.18 13.71
C GLY A 119 18.83 12.63 13.23
N ASP A 120 18.94 12.18 11.98
CA ASP A 120 20.18 11.59 11.43
C ASP A 120 20.88 12.54 10.47
N SER A 121 22.18 12.76 10.64
CA SER A 121 23.02 13.52 9.73
C SER A 121 23.36 12.79 8.43
N ARG A 122 23.04 11.50 8.36
CA ARG A 122 23.29 10.64 7.20
C ARG A 122 22.13 10.61 6.23
N SER A 123 21.02 11.31 6.54
CA SER A 123 19.93 11.46 5.57
C SER A 123 20.48 12.18 4.33
N GLY A 124 20.12 11.72 3.15
CA GLY A 124 20.79 12.12 1.92
C GLY A 124 20.56 13.59 1.51
N TRP A 125 19.61 14.32 2.13
CA TRP A 125 19.19 15.61 1.65
C TRP A 125 19.05 16.71 2.73
N ASN A 126 19.04 16.38 4.02
CA ASN A 126 18.90 17.38 5.08
C ASN A 126 19.98 17.24 6.18
N ALA A 127 20.19 18.31 6.91
CA ALA A 127 20.93 18.28 8.16
C ALA A 127 20.12 17.52 9.24
N PRO A 128 20.75 17.11 10.34
CA PRO A 128 20.02 16.53 11.48
C PRO A 128 18.88 17.45 11.91
N CYS A 129 17.70 16.88 12.08
CA CYS A 129 16.49 17.60 12.46
C CYS A 129 15.86 16.97 13.70
N HIS A 130 15.12 17.76 14.49
CA HIS A 130 14.33 17.28 15.63
C HIS A 130 15.12 16.38 16.60
N THR A 131 16.38 16.73 16.82
CA THR A 131 17.31 15.97 17.68
C THR A 131 16.93 16.03 19.16
N ASP A 132 16.05 16.96 19.51
CA ASP A 132 15.51 17.19 20.86
C ASP A 132 14.01 16.83 20.98
N ASP A 133 13.46 16.09 20.01
CA ASP A 133 12.12 15.53 20.18
C ASP A 133 12.10 14.62 21.43
N GLY A 134 11.11 14.71 22.34
CA GLY A 134 9.88 15.53 22.24
C GLY A 134 9.45 16.04 23.60
N ILE A 135 8.36 16.78 23.61
CA ILE A 135 7.75 17.32 24.82
C ILE A 135 6.41 16.60 25.06
N LEU A 136 6.21 16.07 26.28
CA LEU A 136 4.93 15.52 26.66
C LEU A 136 3.90 16.61 26.78
N ALA A 137 2.77 16.46 26.07
CA ALA A 137 1.75 17.50 25.97
C ALA A 137 1.01 17.74 27.29
N ASP A 138 0.90 16.71 28.13
CA ASP A 138 0.21 16.75 29.42
C ASP A 138 1.03 17.42 30.52
N THR A 139 2.35 17.24 30.54
CA THR A 139 3.22 17.70 31.61
C THR A 139 4.23 18.76 31.18
N GLY A 140 4.43 18.96 29.88
CA GLY A 140 5.51 19.80 29.36
C GLY A 140 6.91 19.19 29.56
N ALA A 141 7.01 17.98 30.10
CA ALA A 141 8.30 17.34 30.34
C ALA A 141 8.94 16.88 29.04
N HIS A 142 10.24 17.10 28.91
CA HIS A 142 11.02 16.58 27.79
C HIS A 142 11.29 15.09 27.98
N ILE A 143 11.09 14.30 26.91
CA ILE A 143 11.50 12.90 26.83
C ILE A 143 12.24 12.65 25.51
N ASP A 144 13.20 11.72 25.49
CA ASP A 144 13.92 11.37 24.26
C ASP A 144 13.02 10.56 23.30
N LEU A 145 12.48 11.24 22.31
CA LEU A 145 11.78 10.65 21.15
C LEU A 145 12.43 11.06 19.83
N ALA A 146 13.70 11.42 19.84
CA ALA A 146 14.46 11.64 18.63
C ALA A 146 14.62 10.33 17.83
N GLY A 147 14.77 10.43 16.51
CA GLY A 147 14.90 9.27 15.61
C GLY A 147 13.62 8.93 14.86
N GLY A 148 13.57 7.72 14.28
CA GLY A 148 12.48 7.30 13.41
C GLY A 148 12.52 7.95 12.03
N TRP A 149 11.39 7.97 11.36
CA TRP A 149 11.24 8.51 10.02
C TRP A 149 10.19 9.63 9.98
N HIS A 150 10.38 10.58 9.09
CA HIS A 150 9.28 11.43 8.65
C HIS A 150 8.31 10.58 7.82
N GLN A 151 7.00 10.79 7.98
CA GLN A 151 6.02 10.07 7.21
C GLN A 151 5.96 10.53 5.75
N SER A 152 5.98 11.84 5.57
CA SER A 152 5.77 12.50 4.28
C SER A 152 6.61 13.78 4.16
N GLY A 153 6.27 14.63 3.19
CA GLY A 153 6.97 15.89 2.90
C GLY A 153 6.80 16.97 3.96
N ASP A 154 5.84 16.84 4.85
CA ASP A 154 5.61 17.77 5.97
C ASP A 154 6.40 17.42 7.24
N LEU A 155 7.28 16.44 7.17
CA LEU A 155 8.21 15.99 8.21
C LEU A 155 7.55 15.53 9.52
N ARG A 156 6.26 15.18 9.49
CA ARG A 156 5.56 14.63 10.64
C ARG A 156 5.96 13.17 10.90
N LYS A 157 5.76 12.71 12.14
CA LYS A 157 5.99 11.32 12.54
C LYS A 157 4.69 10.72 13.10
N TRP A 158 3.66 10.64 12.27
CA TRP A 158 2.42 9.98 12.64
C TRP A 158 2.66 8.50 12.89
N THR A 159 2.32 8.03 14.09
CA THR A 159 2.58 6.64 14.47
C THR A 159 1.89 5.64 13.55
N TRP A 160 0.63 5.94 13.15
CA TRP A 160 -0.12 5.08 12.24
C TRP A 160 0.57 4.93 10.86
N GLY A 161 1.09 6.00 10.32
CA GLY A 161 1.72 5.97 8.99
C GLY A 161 3.14 5.42 9.03
N THR A 162 3.98 5.95 9.92
CA THR A 162 5.39 5.55 9.99
C THR A 162 5.60 4.10 10.42
N SER A 163 4.64 3.51 11.16
CA SER A 163 4.70 2.10 11.56
C SER A 163 4.69 1.11 10.39
N PHE A 164 4.06 1.46 9.26
CA PHE A 164 4.13 0.64 8.04
C PHE A 164 5.55 0.46 7.51
N GLY A 165 6.45 1.40 7.80
CA GLY A 165 7.88 1.25 7.48
C GLY A 165 8.49 -0.03 8.08
N LEU A 166 8.06 -0.44 9.27
CA LEU A 166 8.48 -1.70 9.88
C LEU A 166 8.00 -2.92 9.07
N LEU A 167 6.77 -2.88 8.55
CA LEU A 167 6.25 -3.96 7.71
C LEU A 167 6.98 -4.02 6.37
N GLY A 168 7.11 -2.89 5.67
CA GLY A 168 7.77 -2.82 4.38
C GLY A 168 9.21 -3.32 4.43
N LEU A 169 10.03 -2.75 5.32
CA LEU A 169 11.43 -3.16 5.48
C LEU A 169 11.57 -4.59 6.00
N GLY A 170 10.77 -4.95 7.01
CA GLY A 170 10.83 -6.27 7.62
C GLY A 170 10.43 -7.38 6.67
N MET A 171 9.32 -7.21 5.95
CA MET A 171 8.89 -8.19 4.95
C MET A 171 9.85 -8.24 3.76
N THR A 172 10.45 -7.11 3.38
CA THR A 172 11.52 -7.08 2.38
C THR A 172 12.72 -7.94 2.81
N ASP A 173 13.21 -7.81 4.05
CA ASP A 173 14.32 -8.66 4.53
C ASP A 173 13.94 -10.16 4.53
N LEU A 174 12.73 -10.48 4.97
CA LEU A 174 12.26 -11.87 5.06
C LEU A 174 11.96 -12.52 3.70
N LYS A 175 11.59 -11.75 2.69
CA LYS A 175 11.20 -12.22 1.36
C LYS A 175 12.28 -12.05 0.30
N ARG A 176 13.25 -11.19 0.50
CA ARG A 176 14.27 -10.83 -0.48
C ARG A 176 15.02 -12.01 -1.07
N SER A 177 15.48 -11.81 -2.28
CA SER A 177 16.47 -12.70 -2.88
C SER A 177 17.78 -12.70 -2.06
N PRO A 178 18.46 -13.85 -1.92
CA PRO A 178 19.78 -13.93 -1.28
C PRO A 178 20.85 -13.00 -1.89
N ARG A 179 20.63 -12.51 -3.11
CA ARG A 179 21.53 -11.56 -3.78
C ARG A 179 21.57 -10.17 -3.17
N TRP A 180 20.62 -9.84 -2.28
CA TRP A 180 20.49 -8.52 -1.67
C TRP A 180 21.26 -8.41 -0.37
N ASP A 181 21.90 -7.25 -0.18
CA ASP A 181 22.57 -6.96 1.08
C ASP A 181 21.55 -6.80 2.21
N ALA A 182 21.53 -7.80 3.08
CA ALA A 182 20.71 -7.80 4.28
C ALA A 182 21.14 -6.71 5.30
N GLY A 183 22.35 -6.20 5.19
CA GLY A 183 22.89 -5.24 6.15
C GLY A 183 22.15 -3.92 6.11
N GLN A 184 21.95 -3.36 4.91
CA GLN A 184 21.26 -2.08 4.73
C GLN A 184 19.81 -2.13 5.17
N ILE A 185 19.08 -3.19 4.82
CA ILE A 185 17.66 -3.33 5.20
C ILE A 185 17.55 -3.49 6.72
N ALA A 186 18.40 -4.31 7.32
CA ALA A 186 18.38 -4.52 8.77
C ALA A 186 18.80 -3.28 9.57
N GLU A 187 19.75 -2.50 9.07
CA GLU A 187 20.14 -1.21 9.68
C GLU A 187 18.97 -0.22 9.64
N GLU A 188 18.34 -0.09 8.48
CA GLU A 188 17.21 0.83 8.28
C GLU A 188 16.00 0.44 9.14
N PHE A 189 15.67 -0.86 9.18
CA PHE A 189 14.64 -1.39 10.08
C PHE A 189 14.96 -1.05 11.54
N ARG A 190 16.20 -1.30 11.98
CA ARG A 190 16.62 -1.02 13.37
C ARG A 190 16.50 0.46 13.71
N TRP A 191 16.86 1.36 12.78
CA TRP A 191 16.71 2.80 12.96
C TRP A 191 15.28 3.19 13.32
N GLY A 192 14.32 2.83 12.47
CA GLY A 192 12.92 3.14 12.72
C GLY A 192 12.36 2.40 13.93
N ASN A 193 12.72 1.12 14.10
CA ASN A 193 12.22 0.31 15.20
C ASN A 193 12.66 0.83 16.57
N GLN A 194 13.86 1.39 16.69
CA GLN A 194 14.33 2.00 17.96
C GLN A 194 13.44 3.19 18.37
N TYR A 195 12.94 3.95 17.42
CA TYR A 195 11.97 5.01 17.71
C TYR A 195 10.66 4.43 18.24
N PHE A 196 10.09 3.41 17.61
CA PHE A 196 8.86 2.78 18.11
C PHE A 196 9.05 2.15 19.49
N GLN A 197 10.24 1.60 19.79
CA GLN A 197 10.55 1.09 21.12
C GLN A 197 10.56 2.19 22.20
N LYS A 198 10.90 3.44 21.85
CA LYS A 198 10.76 4.60 22.74
C LYS A 198 9.31 5.05 22.91
N MET A 199 8.47 4.84 21.87
CA MET A 199 7.07 5.23 21.88
C MET A 199 6.17 4.30 22.70
N VAL A 200 6.64 3.11 23.08
CA VAL A 200 5.88 2.18 23.90
C VAL A 200 6.00 2.56 25.37
N ARG A 201 4.84 2.75 26.01
CA ARG A 201 4.73 3.03 27.45
C ARG A 201 5.03 1.77 28.30
N PRO A 202 5.34 1.94 29.61
CA PRO A 202 5.58 0.80 30.51
C PRO A 202 4.41 -0.18 30.60
N ASP A 203 3.17 0.27 30.39
CA ASP A 203 1.97 -0.59 30.37
C ASP A 203 1.76 -1.34 29.04
N GLY A 204 2.55 -1.05 28.02
CA GLY A 204 2.47 -1.65 26.69
C GLY A 204 1.66 -0.85 25.67
N GLY A 205 1.04 0.25 26.11
CA GLY A 205 0.33 1.16 25.20
C GLY A 205 1.31 1.95 24.33
N LEU A 206 0.91 2.28 23.13
CA LEU A 206 1.71 3.03 22.17
C LEU A 206 1.32 4.50 22.20
N MET A 207 2.29 5.39 22.40
CA MET A 207 2.06 6.83 22.28
C MET A 207 1.78 7.21 20.84
N ASP A 208 0.96 8.22 20.63
CA ASP A 208 0.78 8.82 19.32
C ASP A 208 1.48 10.17 19.23
N THR A 209 2.03 10.45 18.07
CA THR A 209 2.59 11.76 17.80
C THR A 209 1.45 12.72 17.57
N VAL A 210 1.36 13.70 18.39
CA VAL A 210 0.60 14.88 18.06
C VAL A 210 1.54 15.91 17.53
N ASN A 211 1.41 16.05 16.37
CA ASN A 211 1.56 17.15 15.53
C ASN A 211 1.92 18.51 16.14
N MET A 212 2.99 19.07 15.59
CA MET A 212 3.15 20.51 15.36
C MET A 212 3.65 21.34 16.54
N PRO A 213 4.52 22.23 16.31
CA PRO A 213 4.58 23.10 15.15
C PRO A 213 5.48 22.53 14.07
N LEU A 214 5.16 22.85 12.84
CA LEU A 214 6.03 22.82 11.72
C LEU A 214 7.23 23.71 12.07
N GLY A 215 8.38 23.11 12.25
CA GLY A 215 9.58 23.80 12.67
C GLY A 215 10.63 22.81 13.15
N TRP A 216 11.80 23.33 13.46
CA TRP A 216 12.95 22.51 13.85
C TRP A 216 13.05 22.28 15.36
N GLY A 217 12.10 22.85 16.14
CA GLY A 217 12.04 22.66 17.59
C GLY A 217 11.40 21.35 18.02
N PRO A 218 11.47 21.04 19.32
CA PRO A 218 10.91 19.81 19.86
C PRO A 218 9.39 19.75 19.68
N ARG A 219 8.90 18.60 19.26
CA ARG A 219 7.48 18.38 18.99
C ARG A 219 6.74 17.85 20.21
N LYS A 220 5.44 18.10 20.27
CA LYS A 220 4.57 17.57 21.32
C LYS A 220 4.17 16.13 21.04
N PHE A 221 4.23 15.30 22.06
CA PHE A 221 3.80 13.91 22.05
C PHE A 221 2.76 13.67 23.12
N TYR A 222 1.82 12.80 22.85
CA TYR A 222 0.77 12.47 23.80
C TYR A 222 0.96 11.04 24.29
N ARG A 223 0.82 10.85 25.60
CA ARG A 223 0.91 9.54 26.26
C ARG A 223 -0.28 8.65 25.97
N GLN A 224 -1.23 9.15 25.23
CA GLN A 224 -2.46 8.45 24.94
C GLN A 224 -2.25 7.44 23.83
N ASP A 225 -3.21 6.52 23.75
CA ASP A 225 -3.14 5.46 22.79
C ASP A 225 -3.24 6.00 21.38
N GLY A 226 -2.29 5.58 20.55
CA GLY A 226 -2.48 5.56 19.12
C GLY A 226 -3.64 4.64 18.73
N SER A 227 -4.04 4.67 17.46
CA SER A 227 -5.12 3.81 16.98
C SER A 227 -4.80 2.33 17.19
N LEU A 228 -5.81 1.47 17.26
CA LEU A 228 -5.61 0.01 17.27
C LEU A 228 -4.80 -0.46 16.06
N MET A 229 -4.92 0.23 14.91
CA MET A 229 -4.10 -0.04 13.75
C MET A 229 -2.61 0.14 14.09
N SER A 230 -2.23 1.27 14.66
CA SER A 230 -0.84 1.54 15.06
C SER A 230 -0.32 0.47 16.01
N HIS A 231 -1.11 0.09 17.02
CA HIS A 231 -0.70 -0.93 17.99
C HIS A 231 -0.40 -2.27 17.30
N TYR A 232 -1.33 -2.82 16.52
CA TYR A 232 -1.12 -4.13 15.91
C TYR A 232 -0.09 -4.13 14.78
N VAL A 233 0.05 -3.03 14.05
CA VAL A 233 1.12 -2.88 13.05
C VAL A 233 2.48 -2.87 13.74
N VAL A 234 2.64 -2.17 14.88
CA VAL A 234 3.90 -2.19 15.64
C VAL A 234 4.13 -3.55 16.28
N VAL A 235 3.10 -4.22 16.83
CA VAL A 235 3.23 -5.62 17.31
C VAL A 235 3.77 -6.52 16.21
N ALA A 236 3.19 -6.45 15.01
CA ALA A 236 3.68 -7.23 13.86
C ALA A 236 5.11 -6.86 13.49
N GLY A 237 5.44 -5.56 13.45
CA GLY A 237 6.78 -5.06 13.19
C GLY A 237 7.81 -5.56 14.21
N GLN A 238 7.48 -5.55 15.50
CA GLN A 238 8.34 -6.10 16.55
C GLN A 238 8.54 -7.63 16.38
N ALA A 239 7.48 -8.38 16.11
CA ALA A 239 7.56 -9.83 15.84
C ALA A 239 8.42 -10.14 14.60
N ILE A 240 8.30 -9.35 13.54
CA ILE A 240 9.15 -9.44 12.34
C ILE A 240 10.61 -9.14 12.73
N GLY A 241 10.87 -8.07 13.52
CA GLY A 241 12.19 -7.73 14.03
C GLY A 241 12.81 -8.86 14.86
N ALA A 242 12.02 -9.53 15.68
CA ALA A 242 12.49 -10.70 16.42
C ALA A 242 13.03 -11.80 15.48
N ARG A 243 12.36 -12.07 14.37
CA ARG A 243 12.82 -13.05 13.36
C ARG A 243 14.08 -12.58 12.60
N MET A 244 14.08 -11.33 12.15
CA MET A 244 15.20 -10.75 11.39
C MET A 244 16.52 -10.83 12.14
N PHE A 245 16.48 -10.58 13.45
CA PHE A 245 17.67 -10.51 14.29
C PHE A 245 17.97 -11.79 15.09
N ALA A 246 17.15 -12.83 14.98
CA ALA A 246 17.29 -14.05 15.78
C ALA A 246 18.72 -14.65 15.77
N LYS A 247 19.38 -14.64 14.61
CA LYS A 247 20.74 -15.16 14.45
C LYS A 247 21.83 -14.11 14.59
N LYS A 248 21.56 -12.86 14.16
CA LYS A 248 22.56 -11.79 14.06
C LYS A 248 22.74 -11.03 15.38
N ASP A 249 21.65 -10.85 16.13
CA ASP A 249 21.61 -10.13 17.40
C ASP A 249 20.51 -10.72 18.30
N PRO A 250 20.76 -11.85 18.98
CA PRO A 250 19.78 -12.51 19.82
C PRO A 250 19.23 -11.67 20.97
N ALA A 251 20.01 -10.70 21.46
CA ALA A 251 19.56 -9.80 22.53
C ALA A 251 18.51 -8.81 22.00
N TYR A 252 18.77 -8.21 20.85
CA TYR A 252 17.80 -7.34 20.19
C TYR A 252 16.55 -8.10 19.73
N SER A 253 16.73 -9.31 19.23
CA SER A 253 15.61 -10.21 18.87
C SER A 253 14.69 -10.46 20.06
N ARG A 254 15.23 -10.82 21.21
CA ARG A 254 14.43 -11.00 22.45
C ARG A 254 13.72 -9.73 22.86
N LYS A 255 14.42 -8.58 22.86
CA LYS A 255 13.79 -7.28 23.16
C LYS A 255 12.60 -7.01 22.26
N CYS A 256 12.70 -7.27 20.96
CA CYS A 256 11.58 -7.11 20.03
C CYS A 256 10.42 -8.06 20.37
N LEU A 257 10.71 -9.33 20.63
CA LEU A 257 9.67 -10.31 20.97
C LEU A 257 8.95 -9.95 22.27
N ASP A 258 9.68 -9.61 23.31
CA ASP A 258 9.12 -9.25 24.62
C ASP A 258 8.22 -8.02 24.50
N LEU A 259 8.64 -7.02 23.72
CA LEU A 259 7.86 -5.82 23.47
C LEU A 259 6.59 -6.14 22.65
N ALA A 260 6.69 -6.99 21.62
CA ALA A 260 5.52 -7.43 20.87
C ALA A 260 4.47 -8.11 21.77
N LYS A 261 4.91 -8.95 22.68
CA LYS A 261 4.04 -9.65 23.64
C LYS A 261 3.40 -8.70 24.65
N GLN A 262 4.16 -7.75 25.16
CA GLN A 262 3.66 -6.71 26.07
C GLN A 262 2.58 -5.85 25.41
N MET A 263 2.87 -5.36 24.20
CA MET A 263 1.92 -4.55 23.42
C MET A 263 0.66 -5.34 23.03
N TRP A 264 0.81 -6.62 22.67
CA TRP A 264 -0.34 -7.48 22.39
C TRP A 264 -1.23 -7.62 23.62
N THR A 265 -0.64 -7.87 24.78
CA THR A 265 -1.39 -8.02 26.04
C THR A 265 -2.19 -6.75 26.36
N TYR A 266 -1.56 -5.59 26.18
CA TYR A 266 -2.23 -4.29 26.34
C TYR A 266 -3.41 -4.14 25.37
N SER A 267 -3.16 -4.28 24.08
CA SER A 267 -4.16 -4.05 23.02
C SER A 267 -5.32 -5.05 23.09
N ALA A 268 -5.04 -6.32 23.40
CA ALA A 268 -6.07 -7.35 23.57
C ALA A 268 -6.90 -7.16 24.86
N GLY A 269 -6.36 -6.46 25.85
CA GLY A 269 -7.05 -6.12 27.10
C GLY A 269 -7.96 -4.90 27.00
N LEU A 270 -7.92 -4.15 25.91
CA LEU A 270 -8.79 -2.99 25.70
C LEU A 270 -10.24 -3.43 25.57
N GLY A 271 -11.14 -2.77 26.30
CA GLY A 271 -12.56 -3.06 26.31
C GLY A 271 -13.35 -2.39 25.18
N ALA A 272 -14.63 -2.72 25.07
CA ALA A 272 -15.53 -2.14 24.07
C ALA A 272 -15.75 -0.61 24.24
N ASP A 273 -15.39 -0.08 25.38
CA ASP A 273 -15.40 1.34 25.72
C ASP A 273 -14.13 2.08 25.30
N PHE A 274 -13.15 1.37 24.71
CA PHE A 274 -11.97 2.00 24.15
C PHE A 274 -12.37 3.06 23.14
N LYS A 275 -11.91 4.27 23.39
CA LYS A 275 -12.09 5.40 22.49
C LYS A 275 -10.74 5.98 22.19
N LEU A 276 -10.47 6.13 20.91
CA LEU A 276 -9.32 6.91 20.49
C LEU A 276 -9.46 8.32 21.09
N TYR A 277 -8.40 8.77 21.75
CA TYR A 277 -8.43 10.08 22.38
C TYR A 277 -8.56 11.18 21.33
N ARG A 278 -9.58 12.00 21.47
CA ARG A 278 -9.80 13.19 20.67
C ARG A 278 -9.29 14.39 21.43
N LEU A 279 -8.26 15.04 20.91
CA LEU A 279 -7.71 16.23 21.54
C LEU A 279 -8.64 17.42 21.29
N PRO A 280 -9.11 18.10 22.34
CA PRO A 280 -9.99 19.25 22.20
C PRO A 280 -9.31 20.49 21.60
N GLU A 281 -7.99 20.50 21.47
CA GLU A 281 -7.21 21.71 21.19
C GLU A 281 -6.55 21.76 19.81
N ILE A 282 -6.83 20.81 18.90
CA ILE A 282 -6.18 20.76 17.60
C ILE A 282 -7.13 21.15 16.48
N PRO A 283 -6.76 22.18 15.68
CA PRO A 283 -7.61 22.67 14.58
C PRO A 283 -7.90 21.59 13.52
N ALA A 284 -8.92 21.82 12.72
CA ALA A 284 -9.58 21.06 11.65
C ALA A 284 -8.87 19.84 10.99
N CYS A 285 -7.55 19.79 10.94
CA CYS A 285 -6.82 18.62 10.40
C CYS A 285 -6.88 17.40 11.33
N HIS A 286 -7.24 17.56 12.59
CA HIS A 286 -7.38 16.48 13.57
C HIS A 286 -8.77 15.85 13.60
N GLU A 287 -9.82 16.61 13.33
CA GLU A 287 -11.17 16.06 13.27
C GLU A 287 -11.29 15.00 12.19
N PHE A 288 -10.61 15.21 11.07
CA PHE A 288 -10.55 14.25 9.99
C PHE A 288 -9.87 12.93 10.41
N TRP A 289 -8.67 13.01 10.98
CA TRP A 289 -7.94 11.80 11.40
C TRP A 289 -8.60 11.07 12.57
N ALA A 290 -9.23 11.79 13.48
CA ALA A 290 -9.99 11.20 14.55
C ALA A 290 -11.17 10.35 14.03
N THR A 291 -11.87 10.82 13.00
CA THR A 291 -12.98 10.06 12.40
C THR A 291 -12.50 8.90 11.53
N ALA A 292 -11.33 9.00 10.90
CA ALA A 292 -10.76 7.93 10.07
C ALA A 292 -10.50 6.63 10.87
N PHE A 293 -10.29 6.75 12.18
CA PHE A 293 -10.04 5.61 13.07
C PHE A 293 -11.24 5.21 13.94
N ASP A 294 -12.38 5.86 13.81
CA ASP A 294 -13.57 5.55 14.62
C ASP A 294 -14.07 4.10 14.42
N ALA A 295 -13.79 3.50 13.28
CA ALA A 295 -14.14 2.10 13.01
C ALA A 295 -13.10 1.08 13.59
N TYR A 296 -11.98 1.57 14.13
CA TYR A 296 -10.92 0.75 14.73
C TYR A 296 -11.11 0.60 16.24
N TYR A 297 -12.08 -0.19 16.64
CA TYR A 297 -12.36 -0.47 18.06
C TYR A 297 -12.37 -1.99 18.30
N PRO A 298 -12.21 -2.46 19.55
CA PRO A 298 -12.19 -3.88 19.87
C PRO A 298 -13.45 -4.61 19.40
N GLY A 299 -13.27 -5.68 18.61
CA GLY A 299 -14.34 -6.47 18.02
C GLY A 299 -14.79 -6.02 16.63
N SER A 300 -14.28 -4.91 16.10
CA SER A 300 -14.56 -4.49 14.71
C SER A 300 -13.87 -5.39 13.69
N CYS A 301 -14.29 -5.32 12.43
CA CYS A 301 -13.65 -6.08 11.34
C CYS A 301 -12.16 -5.70 11.18
N PHE A 302 -11.82 -4.43 11.36
CA PHE A 302 -10.44 -3.97 11.32
C PHE A 302 -9.60 -4.51 12.48
N ASP A 303 -10.15 -4.53 13.69
CA ASP A 303 -9.50 -5.16 14.86
C ASP A 303 -9.22 -6.64 14.61
N GLN A 304 -10.21 -7.40 14.10
CA GLN A 304 -10.03 -8.83 13.82
C GLN A 304 -9.01 -9.07 12.69
N ALA A 305 -9.00 -8.23 11.67
CA ALA A 305 -8.04 -8.31 10.57
C ALA A 305 -6.60 -8.08 11.08
N LEU A 306 -6.39 -7.00 11.81
CA LEU A 306 -5.08 -6.63 12.35
C LEU A 306 -4.56 -7.64 13.38
N LYS A 307 -5.44 -8.15 14.26
CA LYS A 307 -5.14 -9.26 15.17
C LYS A 307 -4.70 -10.51 14.44
N THR A 308 -5.40 -10.88 13.35
CA THR A 308 -5.02 -12.04 12.53
C THR A 308 -3.59 -11.91 12.03
N TYR A 309 -3.24 -10.77 11.45
CA TYR A 309 -1.89 -10.54 10.92
C TYR A 309 -0.83 -10.51 12.02
N ALA A 310 -1.05 -9.74 13.08
CA ALA A 310 -0.09 -9.59 14.17
C ALA A 310 0.16 -10.92 14.90
N ALA A 311 -0.89 -11.71 15.18
CA ALA A 311 -0.77 -13.02 15.79
C ALA A 311 -0.01 -14.01 14.90
N MET A 312 -0.21 -13.97 13.57
CA MET A 312 0.57 -14.78 12.65
C MET A 312 2.06 -14.42 12.67
N ARG A 313 2.40 -13.11 12.73
CA ARG A 313 3.81 -12.68 12.86
C ARG A 313 4.41 -13.14 14.19
N LEU A 314 3.66 -13.07 15.29
CA LEU A 314 4.06 -13.60 16.59
C LEU A 314 4.24 -15.14 16.56
N ALA A 315 3.33 -15.89 15.94
CA ALA A 315 3.44 -17.33 15.77
C ALA A 315 4.70 -17.76 14.98
N GLU A 316 5.15 -16.91 14.07
CA GLU A 316 6.41 -17.11 13.35
C GLU A 316 7.64 -16.77 14.17
N ALA A 317 7.55 -15.81 15.07
CA ALA A 317 8.64 -15.39 15.93
C ALA A 317 8.82 -16.30 17.16
N GLU A 318 7.74 -16.84 17.70
CA GLU A 318 7.70 -17.74 18.86
C GLU A 318 6.87 -19.00 18.54
N PRO A 319 7.42 -19.96 17.78
CA PRO A 319 6.74 -21.23 17.50
C PRO A 319 6.44 -21.97 18.79
N GLY A 320 5.20 -22.46 18.94
CA GLY A 320 4.74 -23.15 20.15
C GLY A 320 4.13 -22.23 21.23
N GLY A 321 4.15 -20.91 21.01
CA GLY A 321 3.38 -19.96 21.82
C GLY A 321 1.88 -20.01 21.49
N PRO A 322 1.05 -19.21 22.20
CA PRO A 322 -0.41 -19.22 22.02
C PRO A 322 -0.89 -18.49 20.73
N TRP A 323 0.04 -18.00 19.94
CA TRP A 323 -0.22 -17.03 18.87
C TRP A 323 -0.98 -17.60 17.69
N LEU A 324 -0.76 -18.89 17.41
CA LEU A 324 -1.51 -19.57 16.34
C LEU A 324 -2.99 -19.67 16.70
N ASP A 325 -3.32 -19.99 17.96
CA ASP A 325 -4.70 -20.01 18.42
C ASP A 325 -5.34 -18.62 18.41
N GLN A 326 -4.58 -17.57 18.74
CA GLN A 326 -5.04 -16.20 18.64
C GLN A 326 -5.35 -15.82 17.17
N ALA A 327 -4.49 -16.22 16.23
CA ALA A 327 -4.73 -16.00 14.80
C ALA A 327 -5.97 -16.77 14.30
N VAL A 328 -6.17 -18.00 14.76
CA VAL A 328 -7.37 -18.82 14.47
C VAL A 328 -8.64 -18.13 14.98
N GLN A 329 -8.63 -17.64 16.21
CA GLN A 329 -9.77 -16.92 16.79
C GLN A 329 -10.11 -15.66 16.01
N ALA A 330 -9.13 -14.80 15.76
CA ALA A 330 -9.32 -13.53 15.05
C ALA A 330 -9.77 -13.75 13.60
N SER A 331 -9.13 -14.65 12.85
CA SER A 331 -9.53 -14.95 11.47
C SER A 331 -10.90 -15.60 11.36
N THR A 332 -11.29 -16.42 12.33
CA THR A 332 -12.65 -17.00 12.38
C THR A 332 -13.70 -15.95 12.70
N ALA A 333 -13.37 -15.00 13.58
CA ALA A 333 -14.23 -13.85 13.86
C ALA A 333 -14.36 -12.93 12.63
N LEU A 334 -13.26 -12.63 11.94
CA LEU A 334 -13.28 -11.85 10.70
C LEU A 334 -14.14 -12.54 9.62
N ALA A 335 -14.00 -13.85 9.43
CA ALA A 335 -14.77 -14.61 8.45
C ALA A 335 -16.29 -14.53 8.72
N LYS A 336 -16.70 -14.52 9.99
CA LYS A 336 -18.12 -14.36 10.38
C LYS A 336 -18.67 -12.95 10.13
N LEU A 337 -17.82 -11.96 10.00
CA LEU A 337 -18.23 -10.58 9.69
C LEU A 337 -18.42 -10.36 8.19
N GLN A 338 -17.94 -11.24 7.32
CA GLN A 338 -18.17 -11.12 5.89
C GLN A 338 -19.66 -11.29 5.56
N PHE A 339 -20.19 -10.47 4.65
CA PHE A 339 -21.59 -10.61 4.22
C PHE A 339 -21.81 -11.93 3.51
N ASP A 340 -23.01 -12.50 3.67
CA ASP A 340 -23.41 -13.72 2.97
C ASP A 340 -23.71 -13.41 1.50
N GLY A 341 -23.61 -14.42 0.63
CA GLY A 341 -23.92 -14.32 -0.80
C GLY A 341 -22.74 -14.60 -1.71
N ASP A 342 -23.00 -14.48 -3.02
CA ASP A 342 -22.03 -14.70 -4.10
C ASP A 342 -21.62 -13.34 -4.71
N PRO A 343 -20.35 -12.94 -4.71
CA PRO A 343 -19.87 -11.70 -5.34
C PRO A 343 -20.19 -11.57 -6.84
N ALA A 344 -20.47 -12.68 -7.54
CA ALA A 344 -20.90 -12.61 -8.94
C ALA A 344 -22.33 -12.08 -9.11
N LEU A 345 -23.17 -12.26 -8.09
CA LEU A 345 -24.55 -11.75 -8.06
C LEU A 345 -24.62 -10.38 -7.37
N ASP A 346 -23.88 -10.24 -6.28
CA ASP A 346 -23.78 -9.02 -5.49
C ASP A 346 -22.34 -8.80 -5.01
N PRO A 347 -21.57 -7.96 -5.68
CA PRO A 347 -20.17 -7.70 -5.29
C PRO A 347 -19.99 -7.21 -3.84
N ALA A 348 -20.98 -6.51 -3.26
CA ALA A 348 -20.91 -6.03 -1.89
C ALA A 348 -20.83 -7.16 -0.85
N THR A 349 -21.21 -8.41 -1.22
CA THR A 349 -21.11 -9.58 -0.32
C THR A 349 -19.68 -9.99 0.01
N ALA A 350 -18.67 -9.49 -0.69
CA ALA A 350 -17.27 -9.68 -0.34
C ALA A 350 -16.78 -8.72 0.77
N CYS A 351 -17.53 -7.66 1.06
CA CYS A 351 -17.23 -6.72 2.13
C CYS A 351 -17.53 -7.31 3.51
N PHE A 352 -17.17 -6.56 4.55
CA PHE A 352 -17.32 -6.99 5.93
C PHE A 352 -18.29 -6.07 6.69
N ARG A 353 -19.09 -6.64 7.58
CA ARG A 353 -19.82 -5.88 8.59
C ARG A 353 -18.82 -5.19 9.52
N GLU A 354 -19.15 -4.01 9.99
CA GLU A 354 -18.29 -3.28 10.93
C GLU A 354 -18.02 -4.10 12.21
N ALA A 355 -19.06 -4.68 12.79
CA ALA A 355 -18.99 -5.55 13.96
C ALA A 355 -20.23 -6.44 14.03
N PRO A 356 -20.30 -7.42 14.95
CA PRO A 356 -21.52 -8.18 15.18
C PRO A 356 -22.72 -7.27 15.50
N GLY A 357 -23.79 -7.40 14.72
CA GLY A 357 -25.00 -6.58 14.85
C GLY A 357 -24.91 -5.17 14.27
N LYS A 358 -23.81 -4.83 13.58
CA LYS A 358 -23.64 -3.58 12.85
C LYS A 358 -23.43 -3.88 11.36
N ASP A 359 -24.40 -3.54 10.54
CA ASP A 359 -24.40 -3.87 9.10
C ASP A 359 -23.78 -2.77 8.21
N SER A 360 -23.04 -1.80 8.79
CA SER A 360 -22.25 -0.88 7.98
C SER A 360 -21.22 -1.65 7.17
N LEU A 361 -21.16 -1.31 5.89
CA LEU A 361 -20.36 -2.03 4.90
C LEU A 361 -18.93 -1.46 4.91
N ASN A 362 -17.96 -2.31 5.19
CA ASN A 362 -16.54 -1.99 5.11
C ASN A 362 -15.90 -2.78 3.98
N GLY A 363 -15.35 -2.06 3.00
CA GLY A 363 -14.64 -2.62 1.87
C GLY A 363 -13.22 -3.04 2.22
N PHE A 364 -12.50 -3.39 1.17
CA PHE A 364 -11.09 -3.70 1.24
C PHE A 364 -10.26 -2.41 1.47
N ASN A 365 -9.28 -2.50 2.34
CA ASN A 365 -8.23 -1.49 2.56
C ASN A 365 -6.97 -2.16 3.09
N SER A 366 -5.91 -1.41 3.35
CA SER A 366 -4.64 -1.96 3.87
C SER A 366 -4.81 -2.79 5.14
N SER A 367 -5.68 -2.41 6.08
CA SER A 367 -5.91 -3.18 7.31
C SER A 367 -6.60 -4.51 7.04
N ILE A 368 -7.62 -4.52 6.20
CA ILE A 368 -8.29 -5.78 5.75
C ILE A 368 -7.31 -6.64 4.95
N SER A 369 -6.47 -6.02 4.10
CA SER A 369 -5.42 -6.72 3.37
C SER A 369 -4.49 -7.48 4.29
N LEU A 370 -3.95 -6.83 5.32
CA LEU A 370 -3.08 -7.48 6.30
C LEU A 370 -3.77 -8.69 6.94
N GLY A 371 -5.03 -8.54 7.35
CA GLY A 371 -5.82 -9.64 7.90
C GLY A 371 -6.00 -10.81 6.94
N LEU A 372 -6.30 -10.53 5.68
CA LEU A 372 -6.47 -11.55 4.63
C LEU A 372 -5.12 -12.22 4.27
N ILE A 373 -4.02 -11.48 4.26
CA ILE A 373 -2.66 -12.04 4.11
C ILE A 373 -2.35 -12.99 5.28
N GLY A 374 -2.62 -12.57 6.51
CA GLY A 374 -2.49 -13.42 7.70
C GLY A 374 -3.38 -14.67 7.62
N MET A 375 -4.60 -14.55 7.09
CA MET A 375 -5.51 -15.69 6.85
C MET A 375 -4.96 -16.64 5.77
N CYS A 376 -4.34 -16.12 4.70
CA CYS A 376 -3.65 -16.94 3.71
C CYS A 376 -2.50 -17.73 4.35
N ASP A 377 -1.68 -17.09 5.19
CA ASP A 377 -0.60 -17.76 5.92
C ASP A 377 -1.13 -18.84 6.86
N LEU A 378 -2.28 -18.58 7.49
CA LEU A 378 -2.96 -19.54 8.36
C LEU A 378 -3.49 -20.76 7.58
N ILE A 379 -4.07 -20.56 6.39
CA ILE A 379 -4.54 -21.62 5.48
C ILE A 379 -3.37 -22.54 5.10
N GLU A 380 -2.21 -21.99 4.78
CA GLU A 380 -1.03 -22.78 4.41
C GLU A 380 -0.50 -23.62 5.58
N ARG A 381 -0.50 -23.06 6.79
CA ARG A 381 0.06 -23.71 7.98
C ARG A 381 -0.86 -24.74 8.63
N ASN A 382 -2.17 -24.62 8.44
CA ASN A 382 -3.18 -25.45 9.10
C ASN A 382 -4.14 -26.11 8.11
N PRO A 383 -3.64 -26.92 7.18
CA PRO A 383 -4.48 -27.51 6.12
C PRO A 383 -5.57 -28.48 6.62
N GLY A 384 -5.48 -28.94 7.87
CA GLY A 384 -6.47 -29.84 8.51
C GLY A 384 -7.44 -29.14 9.47
N HIS A 385 -7.38 -27.80 9.61
CA HIS A 385 -8.20 -27.12 10.61
C HIS A 385 -9.69 -27.09 10.23
N PRO A 386 -10.64 -27.31 11.17
CA PRO A 386 -12.09 -27.31 10.87
C PRO A 386 -12.60 -26.02 10.22
N ALA A 387 -12.03 -24.86 10.52
CA ALA A 387 -12.40 -23.58 9.94
C ALA A 387 -11.76 -23.30 8.56
N LEU A 388 -10.94 -24.21 8.03
CA LEU A 388 -10.22 -24.02 6.76
C LEU A 388 -11.14 -23.62 5.61
N ALA A 389 -12.31 -24.28 5.51
CA ALA A 389 -13.28 -23.99 4.45
C ALA A 389 -13.83 -22.55 4.55
N ALA A 390 -14.10 -22.07 5.76
CA ALA A 390 -14.57 -20.70 6.00
C ALA A 390 -13.49 -19.68 5.63
N TRP A 391 -12.24 -19.89 6.02
CA TRP A 391 -11.13 -19.00 5.67
C TRP A 391 -10.89 -18.95 4.16
N ARG A 392 -10.87 -20.11 3.49
CA ARG A 392 -10.75 -20.18 2.02
C ARG A 392 -11.91 -19.48 1.32
N ASN A 393 -13.14 -19.63 1.81
CA ASN A 393 -14.29 -18.93 1.27
C ASN A 393 -14.15 -17.41 1.41
N THR A 394 -13.72 -16.92 2.58
CA THR A 394 -13.50 -15.49 2.82
C THR A 394 -12.49 -14.91 1.86
N VAL A 395 -11.31 -15.54 1.74
CA VAL A 395 -10.26 -15.12 0.80
C VAL A 395 -10.76 -15.16 -0.65
N SER A 396 -11.45 -16.25 -1.04
CA SER A 396 -11.97 -16.44 -2.40
C SER A 396 -13.02 -15.39 -2.77
N LYS A 397 -13.93 -15.04 -1.86
CA LYS A 397 -14.97 -14.02 -2.12
C LYS A 397 -14.34 -12.66 -2.43
N VAL A 398 -13.36 -12.23 -1.64
CA VAL A 398 -12.67 -10.95 -1.86
C VAL A 398 -11.89 -10.97 -3.17
N ALA A 399 -11.09 -12.00 -3.42
CA ALA A 399 -10.31 -12.10 -4.65
C ALA A 399 -11.22 -12.19 -5.90
N ARG A 400 -12.36 -12.88 -5.81
CA ARG A 400 -13.35 -12.98 -6.89
C ARG A 400 -14.06 -11.65 -7.15
N GLN A 401 -14.44 -10.92 -6.11
CA GLN A 401 -14.97 -9.56 -6.25
C GLN A 401 -13.99 -8.68 -7.00
N MET A 402 -12.73 -8.67 -6.55
CA MET A 402 -11.67 -7.87 -7.18
C MET A 402 -11.55 -8.19 -8.67
N ARG A 403 -11.55 -9.46 -9.05
CA ARG A 403 -11.50 -9.87 -10.46
C ARG A 403 -12.69 -9.37 -11.24
N ILE A 404 -13.92 -9.60 -10.77
CA ILE A 404 -15.14 -9.16 -11.43
C ILE A 404 -15.17 -7.65 -11.64
N MET A 405 -14.78 -6.90 -10.62
CA MET A 405 -14.82 -5.44 -10.66
C MET A 405 -13.69 -4.84 -11.51
N SER A 406 -12.52 -5.48 -11.54
CA SER A 406 -11.39 -5.04 -12.36
C SER A 406 -11.64 -5.18 -13.86
N GLU A 407 -12.49 -6.11 -14.29
CA GLU A 407 -12.87 -6.32 -15.69
C GLU A 407 -13.78 -5.19 -16.24
N ARG A 408 -14.31 -4.32 -15.36
CA ARG A 408 -15.19 -3.22 -15.70
C ARG A 408 -14.46 -1.95 -16.14
N ASN A 409 -13.16 -1.86 -15.92
CA ASN A 409 -12.36 -0.69 -16.28
C ASN A 409 -11.12 -1.08 -17.08
N PRO A 410 -10.65 -0.22 -17.98
CA PRO A 410 -9.52 -0.54 -18.85
C PRO A 410 -8.19 -0.71 -18.09
N TRP A 411 -8.08 -0.13 -16.90
CA TRP A 411 -6.88 -0.17 -16.07
C TRP A 411 -6.75 -1.47 -15.26
N GLY A 412 -7.85 -2.21 -15.10
CA GLY A 412 -7.91 -3.39 -14.24
C GLY A 412 -7.82 -3.06 -12.76
N LEU A 413 -8.14 -1.84 -12.36
CA LEU A 413 -8.16 -1.45 -10.96
C LEU A 413 -9.29 -2.13 -10.20
N VAL A 414 -8.98 -2.49 -8.96
CA VAL A 414 -9.97 -3.01 -8.02
C VAL A 414 -10.54 -1.86 -7.18
N PRO A 415 -11.87 -1.76 -6.98
CA PRO A 415 -12.43 -0.75 -6.11
C PRO A 415 -12.19 -1.14 -4.64
N CYS A 416 -11.49 -0.29 -3.92
CA CYS A 416 -11.23 -0.50 -2.50
C CYS A 416 -12.25 0.24 -1.60
N ILE A 417 -12.93 1.27 -2.12
CA ILE A 417 -13.82 2.11 -1.35
C ILE A 417 -15.27 1.65 -1.56
N TRP A 418 -15.91 1.22 -0.48
CA TRP A 418 -17.29 0.73 -0.48
C TRP A 418 -18.14 1.43 0.57
N TYR A 419 -19.41 1.63 0.26
CA TYR A 419 -20.36 2.35 1.09
C TYR A 419 -21.71 1.62 1.16
N SER A 420 -22.36 1.69 2.31
CA SER A 420 -23.75 1.19 2.50
C SER A 420 -24.77 2.09 1.82
N LYS A 421 -24.46 3.39 1.66
CA LYS A 421 -25.31 4.41 1.03
C LYS A 421 -24.47 5.18 0.00
N ASP A 422 -25.12 5.72 -1.02
CA ASP A 422 -24.41 6.54 -2.00
C ASP A 422 -23.74 7.75 -1.31
N PRO A 423 -22.39 7.86 -1.44
CA PRO A 423 -21.64 8.98 -0.87
C PRO A 423 -21.71 10.27 -1.71
N GLY A 424 -22.45 10.22 -2.84
CA GLY A 424 -22.37 11.20 -3.91
C GLY A 424 -21.31 10.80 -4.95
N GLY A 425 -21.77 10.47 -6.18
CA GLY A 425 -20.90 9.99 -7.26
C GLY A 425 -20.39 8.55 -7.09
N GLY A 426 -20.93 7.78 -6.17
CA GLY A 426 -20.70 6.36 -6.04
C GLY A 426 -21.41 5.55 -7.11
N ARG A 427 -20.79 4.46 -7.57
CA ARG A 427 -21.38 3.51 -8.51
C ARG A 427 -22.15 2.42 -7.76
N LYS A 428 -23.28 2.00 -8.28
CA LYS A 428 -24.03 0.88 -7.70
C LYS A 428 -23.28 -0.43 -7.92
N GLY A 429 -23.01 -1.16 -6.84
CA GLY A 429 -22.40 -2.48 -6.85
C GLY A 429 -23.21 -3.48 -6.04
N GLY A 430 -24.29 -4.02 -6.60
CA GLY A 430 -25.21 -4.89 -5.88
C GLY A 430 -25.98 -4.14 -4.78
N SER A 431 -25.90 -4.63 -3.55
CA SER A 431 -26.54 -4.00 -2.37
C SER A 431 -25.79 -2.78 -1.84
N GLY A 432 -24.53 -2.56 -2.26
CA GLY A 432 -23.70 -1.42 -1.86
C GLY A 432 -23.41 -0.44 -2.99
N PHE A 433 -22.57 0.54 -2.66
CA PHE A 433 -22.00 1.52 -3.60
C PHE A 433 -20.48 1.47 -3.50
N TYR A 434 -19.78 1.75 -4.59
CA TYR A 434 -18.31 1.75 -4.61
C TYR A 434 -17.76 2.92 -5.41
N ARG A 435 -16.49 3.24 -5.15
CA ARG A 435 -15.63 4.07 -5.98
C ARG A 435 -14.28 3.35 -6.16
N CYS A 436 -13.69 3.51 -7.32
CA CYS A 436 -12.34 3.05 -7.57
C CYS A 436 -11.30 4.07 -7.11
N LEU A 437 -11.66 5.36 -7.14
CA LEU A 437 -10.78 6.46 -6.78
C LEU A 437 -11.40 7.28 -5.66
N PRO A 438 -10.62 7.79 -4.69
CA PRO A 438 -11.12 8.75 -3.70
C PRO A 438 -11.67 9.99 -4.39
N ALA A 439 -12.73 10.57 -3.84
CA ALA A 439 -13.30 11.79 -4.38
C ALA A 439 -12.39 12.99 -4.10
N LEU A 440 -12.25 13.85 -5.10
CA LEU A 440 -11.49 15.08 -5.04
C LEU A 440 -11.94 15.97 -3.87
N GLY A 441 -11.00 16.45 -3.06
CA GLY A 441 -11.29 17.37 -1.96
C GLY A 441 -11.97 16.77 -0.73
N LEU A 442 -12.34 15.51 -0.75
CA LEU A 442 -12.64 14.78 0.48
C LEU A 442 -11.30 14.33 1.05
N ASN A 443 -10.72 15.02 1.94
CA ASN A 443 -9.54 14.73 2.78
C ASN A 443 -8.94 13.31 2.64
N GLY A 444 -9.19 12.66 1.52
CA GLY A 444 -8.69 11.34 1.16
C GLY A 444 -7.29 11.49 0.64
N GLN A 445 -6.41 10.65 1.09
CA GLN A 445 -5.20 10.34 0.38
C GLN A 445 -5.58 9.55 -0.87
N GLY A 446 -4.79 9.66 -1.95
CA GLY A 446 -5.03 8.91 -3.18
C GLY A 446 -5.01 7.39 -2.96
N PRO A 447 -5.42 6.60 -3.96
CA PRO A 447 -5.74 5.18 -3.78
C PRO A 447 -4.52 4.24 -3.75
N ASN A 448 -3.31 4.75 -3.95
CA ASN A 448 -2.13 3.90 -4.22
C ASN A 448 -1.81 2.94 -3.06
N THR A 449 -2.07 3.33 -1.81
CA THR A 449 -1.90 2.42 -0.65
C THR A 449 -2.83 1.22 -0.79
N ASP A 450 -4.12 1.42 -1.00
CA ASP A 450 -5.06 0.32 -1.13
C ASP A 450 -4.83 -0.50 -2.41
N ILE A 451 -4.38 0.13 -3.50
CA ILE A 451 -4.00 -0.56 -4.74
C ILE A 451 -2.82 -1.51 -4.50
N LEU A 452 -1.78 -1.07 -3.80
CA LEU A 452 -0.62 -1.91 -3.48
C LEU A 452 -0.95 -3.00 -2.46
N ALA A 453 -1.77 -2.67 -1.46
CA ALA A 453 -2.33 -3.65 -0.52
C ALA A 453 -3.13 -4.74 -1.24
N ALA A 454 -3.91 -4.37 -2.27
CA ALA A 454 -4.63 -5.32 -3.10
C ALA A 454 -3.68 -6.20 -3.91
N ALA A 455 -2.60 -5.65 -4.47
CA ALA A 455 -1.59 -6.43 -5.18
C ALA A 455 -0.94 -7.48 -4.26
N LEU A 456 -0.53 -7.08 -3.05
CA LEU A 456 0.05 -8.00 -2.05
C LEU A 456 -0.93 -9.12 -1.67
N PHE A 457 -2.19 -8.78 -1.39
CA PHE A 457 -3.23 -9.75 -1.08
C PHE A 457 -3.48 -10.72 -2.24
N LEU A 458 -3.65 -10.20 -3.47
CA LEU A 458 -3.96 -11.00 -4.66
C LEU A 458 -2.85 -12.02 -4.97
N ARG A 459 -1.58 -11.67 -4.77
CA ARG A 459 -0.46 -12.61 -4.90
C ARG A 459 -0.57 -13.76 -3.88
N ARG A 460 -0.88 -13.45 -2.63
CA ARG A 460 -1.10 -14.46 -1.59
C ARG A 460 -2.34 -15.32 -1.88
N ALA A 461 -3.44 -14.71 -2.33
CA ALA A 461 -4.65 -15.41 -2.73
C ALA A 461 -4.40 -16.35 -3.93
N ALA A 462 -3.64 -15.91 -4.93
CA ALA A 462 -3.24 -16.74 -6.07
C ALA A 462 -2.55 -18.04 -5.62
N ALA A 463 -1.61 -17.92 -4.67
CA ALA A 463 -0.87 -19.06 -4.14
C ALA A 463 -1.78 -20.05 -3.37
N VAL A 464 -2.57 -19.56 -2.40
CA VAL A 464 -3.38 -20.44 -1.52
C VAL A 464 -4.60 -21.00 -2.21
N LEU A 465 -5.19 -20.29 -3.17
CA LEU A 465 -6.34 -20.73 -3.96
C LEU A 465 -5.91 -21.53 -5.20
N LYS A 466 -4.63 -21.49 -5.58
CA LYS A 466 -4.06 -22.08 -6.80
C LYS A 466 -4.71 -21.53 -8.07
N GLU A 467 -4.94 -20.22 -8.11
CA GLU A 467 -5.57 -19.50 -9.22
C GLU A 467 -4.63 -18.40 -9.74
N PRO A 468 -3.83 -18.67 -10.80
CA PRO A 468 -2.85 -17.72 -11.33
C PRO A 468 -3.44 -16.40 -11.84
N ALA A 469 -4.74 -16.38 -12.17
CA ALA A 469 -5.39 -15.16 -12.64
C ALA A 469 -5.36 -14.03 -11.59
N TYR A 470 -5.31 -14.37 -10.30
CA TYR A 470 -5.17 -13.36 -9.25
C TYR A 470 -3.76 -12.73 -9.23
N ASP A 471 -2.72 -13.48 -9.56
CA ASP A 471 -1.39 -12.90 -9.70
C ASP A 471 -1.32 -11.95 -10.92
N ALA A 472 -1.92 -12.35 -12.04
CA ALA A 472 -2.03 -11.47 -13.20
C ALA A 472 -2.79 -10.17 -12.87
N LEU A 473 -3.82 -10.24 -12.03
CA LEU A 473 -4.53 -9.06 -11.54
C LEU A 473 -3.68 -8.21 -10.59
N ALA A 474 -2.84 -8.82 -9.77
CA ALA A 474 -1.88 -8.09 -8.93
C ALA A 474 -0.90 -7.27 -9.78
N TRP A 475 -0.44 -7.81 -10.91
CA TRP A 475 0.39 -7.06 -11.86
C TRP A 475 -0.33 -5.84 -12.43
N ARG A 476 -1.62 -5.89 -12.71
CA ARG A 476 -2.39 -4.73 -13.18
C ARG A 476 -2.47 -3.61 -12.14
N GLN A 477 -2.51 -3.95 -10.85
CA GLN A 477 -2.42 -2.94 -9.79
C GLN A 477 -1.05 -2.24 -9.80
N LEU A 478 0.03 -3.00 -9.96
CA LEU A 478 1.38 -2.45 -10.07
C LEU A 478 1.57 -1.64 -11.36
N ASP A 479 0.97 -2.05 -12.47
CA ASP A 479 1.03 -1.34 -13.76
C ASP A 479 0.49 0.08 -13.64
N TRP A 480 -0.61 0.29 -12.90
CA TRP A 480 -1.14 1.61 -12.61
C TRP A 480 -0.14 2.52 -11.88
N ILE A 481 0.53 2.00 -10.87
CA ILE A 481 1.56 2.74 -10.10
C ILE A 481 2.71 3.16 -11.00
N LEU A 482 3.09 2.32 -11.97
CA LEU A 482 4.26 2.47 -12.80
C LEU A 482 3.98 2.99 -14.22
N GLY A 483 2.86 3.70 -14.42
CA GLY A 483 2.62 4.48 -15.63
C GLY A 483 1.55 3.95 -16.59
N CYS A 484 1.01 2.75 -16.40
CA CYS A 484 -0.18 2.33 -17.12
C CYS A 484 -1.43 2.94 -16.49
N ASN A 485 -1.51 4.27 -16.55
CA ASN A 485 -2.59 5.09 -16.03
C ASN A 485 -2.90 6.25 -16.99
N PRO A 486 -3.99 6.98 -16.80
CA PRO A 486 -4.41 8.05 -17.74
C PRO A 486 -3.40 9.18 -17.91
N LEU A 487 -2.48 9.37 -16.96
CA LEU A 487 -1.42 10.38 -17.03
C LEU A 487 -0.19 9.88 -17.79
N ALA A 488 -0.13 8.58 -18.13
CA ALA A 488 1.07 7.92 -18.63
C ALA A 488 2.32 8.26 -17.77
N ALA A 489 2.13 8.34 -16.47
CA ALA A 489 3.12 8.84 -15.53
C ALA A 489 3.33 7.86 -14.38
N SER A 490 4.59 7.59 -14.06
CA SER A 490 4.93 6.88 -12.83
C SER A 490 4.58 7.74 -11.62
N THR A 491 3.94 7.12 -10.63
CA THR A 491 3.69 7.74 -9.32
C THR A 491 4.82 7.50 -8.33
N VAL A 492 5.96 6.98 -8.80
CA VAL A 492 7.14 6.71 -7.99
C VAL A 492 8.29 7.61 -8.43
N GLU A 493 8.80 8.42 -7.52
CA GLU A 493 9.84 9.39 -7.82
C GLU A 493 11.17 8.68 -8.19
N GLY A 494 11.78 9.08 -9.30
CA GLY A 494 13.02 8.48 -9.81
C GLY A 494 12.87 7.11 -10.48
N ILE A 495 11.65 6.59 -10.64
CA ILE A 495 11.35 5.29 -11.26
C ILE A 495 10.30 5.49 -12.36
N GLY A 496 10.60 5.05 -13.59
CA GLY A 496 9.71 5.21 -14.75
C GLY A 496 9.82 6.56 -15.44
N TYR A 497 8.82 6.87 -16.26
CA TYR A 497 8.78 8.08 -17.11
C TYR A 497 7.69 9.03 -16.66
N ASN A 498 7.71 10.28 -17.12
CA ASN A 498 6.66 11.30 -16.91
C ASN A 498 6.21 11.42 -15.46
N GLN A 499 7.14 11.64 -14.57
CA GLN A 499 6.84 11.67 -13.14
C GLN A 499 5.84 12.77 -12.78
N ILE A 500 4.90 12.44 -11.90
CA ILE A 500 3.98 13.40 -11.32
C ILE A 500 4.78 14.40 -10.47
N TRP A 501 4.44 15.69 -10.59
CA TRP A 501 5.03 16.72 -9.74
C TRP A 501 4.57 16.50 -8.31
N ARG A 502 5.54 16.36 -7.40
CA ARG A 502 5.24 16.14 -6.00
C ARG A 502 4.70 17.39 -5.33
N TYR A 503 3.91 17.17 -4.32
CA TYR A 503 3.51 18.18 -3.37
C TYR A 503 4.71 18.61 -2.51
N VAL A 504 5.00 19.90 -2.51
CA VAL A 504 5.96 20.54 -1.61
C VAL A 504 5.18 21.57 -0.81
N PRO A 505 4.99 21.39 0.50
CA PRO A 505 4.36 22.41 1.33
C PRO A 505 5.27 23.63 1.40
N ASN A 506 4.98 24.65 0.59
CA ASN A 506 5.80 25.86 0.47
C ASN A 506 5.89 26.69 1.74
N GLU A 507 4.98 26.47 2.70
CA GLU A 507 4.86 27.30 3.91
C GLU A 507 5.85 26.91 5.01
N PHE A 508 6.41 25.70 4.97
CA PHE A 508 7.05 25.10 6.14
C PHE A 508 8.48 24.63 5.90
N PHE A 509 8.87 24.38 4.65
CA PHE A 509 10.18 23.80 4.34
C PHE A 509 10.78 24.41 3.08
N PRO A 510 12.12 24.49 3.03
CA PRO A 510 12.78 24.68 1.76
C PRO A 510 12.31 23.57 0.79
N PRO A 511 12.22 23.85 -0.50
CA PRO A 511 11.81 22.86 -1.48
C PRO A 511 12.62 21.59 -1.26
N THR A 512 11.95 20.50 -0.88
CA THR A 512 12.63 19.22 -0.74
C THR A 512 13.13 18.78 -2.11
N PRO A 513 14.37 18.28 -2.24
CA PRO A 513 14.83 17.67 -3.47
C PRO A 513 13.96 16.46 -3.82
N GLN A 514 14.12 15.94 -5.01
CA GLN A 514 13.54 14.65 -5.35
C GLN A 514 14.00 13.59 -4.37
N ILE A 515 13.07 12.77 -3.87
CA ILE A 515 13.37 11.68 -2.96
C ILE A 515 13.21 10.36 -3.75
N PRO A 516 14.31 9.81 -4.28
CA PRO A 516 14.24 8.62 -5.10
C PRO A 516 13.53 7.47 -4.39
N GLY A 517 12.57 6.88 -5.09
CA GLY A 517 11.78 5.76 -4.58
C GLY A 517 10.58 6.15 -3.72
N ALA A 518 10.36 7.44 -3.49
CA ALA A 518 9.14 7.91 -2.83
C ALA A 518 7.91 7.61 -3.69
N VAL A 519 6.91 6.93 -3.13
CA VAL A 519 5.65 6.64 -3.81
C VAL A 519 4.60 7.64 -3.39
N MET A 520 3.93 8.24 -4.36
CA MET A 520 2.87 9.21 -4.11
C MET A 520 1.56 8.52 -3.76
N VAL A 521 0.71 9.21 -3.02
CA VAL A 521 -0.60 8.69 -2.60
C VAL A 521 -1.52 8.39 -3.79
N GLY A 522 -1.40 9.09 -4.92
CA GLY A 522 -1.96 8.68 -6.20
C GLY A 522 -3.03 9.58 -6.79
N ILE A 523 -3.72 9.07 -7.79
CA ILE A 523 -4.68 9.80 -8.62
C ILE A 523 -6.06 9.74 -7.98
N GLU A 524 -6.68 10.91 -7.75
CA GLU A 524 -8.05 11.03 -7.25
C GLU A 524 -9.07 10.99 -8.41
N GLY A 525 -10.35 10.75 -8.06
CA GLY A 525 -11.47 10.78 -8.98
C GLY A 525 -12.30 12.06 -8.86
N ASP A 526 -12.91 12.47 -9.95
CA ASP A 526 -13.93 13.51 -9.95
C ASP A 526 -15.27 13.00 -9.34
N ASP A 527 -16.32 13.82 -9.45
CA ASP A 527 -17.67 13.49 -8.98
C ASP A 527 -18.30 12.27 -9.71
N LYS A 528 -17.73 11.84 -10.83
CA LYS A 528 -18.16 10.67 -11.62
C LYS A 528 -17.22 9.48 -11.48
N ASP A 529 -16.29 9.53 -10.53
CA ASP A 529 -15.24 8.53 -10.35
C ASP A 529 -14.34 8.38 -11.59
N LEU A 530 -14.10 9.49 -12.32
CA LEU A 530 -13.15 9.52 -13.42
C LEU A 530 -11.81 10.08 -12.92
N PRO A 531 -10.68 9.54 -13.40
CA PRO A 531 -9.36 10.04 -12.99
C PRO A 531 -9.20 11.53 -13.32
N VAL A 532 -8.74 12.30 -12.34
CA VAL A 532 -8.49 13.73 -12.52
C VAL A 532 -7.15 13.96 -13.19
N HIS A 533 -7.19 14.56 -14.38
CA HIS A 533 -6.01 14.83 -15.22
C HIS A 533 -5.48 16.27 -15.12
N ASP A 534 -6.13 17.12 -14.34
CA ASP A 534 -5.88 18.55 -14.34
C ASP A 534 -4.48 18.87 -13.79
N ARG A 535 -3.54 19.15 -14.69
CA ARG A 535 -2.13 19.43 -14.39
C ARG A 535 -1.83 20.79 -13.76
N PRO A 536 -2.56 21.87 -14.08
CA PRO A 536 -2.23 23.18 -13.50
C PRO A 536 -2.38 23.24 -11.99
N HIS A 537 -3.15 22.33 -11.41
CA HIS A 537 -3.45 22.27 -9.97
C HIS A 537 -2.70 21.19 -9.21
N PHE A 538 -1.79 20.46 -9.84
CA PHE A 538 -0.74 19.75 -9.14
C PHE A 538 0.32 20.78 -8.70
N PRO A 539 0.71 20.80 -7.47
CA PRO A 539 0.74 19.79 -6.44
C PRO A 539 -0.38 19.93 -5.41
N MET A 540 -1.05 18.82 -5.07
CA MET A 540 -2.04 18.78 -3.99
C MET A 540 -1.74 17.63 -3.03
N VAL A 541 -2.01 17.85 -1.75
CA VAL A 541 -1.81 16.88 -0.67
C VAL A 541 -2.40 15.52 -1.00
N GLY A 542 -3.64 15.48 -1.50
CA GLY A 542 -4.35 14.25 -1.80
C GLY A 542 -3.85 13.43 -2.97
N ARG A 543 -2.90 13.94 -3.80
CA ARG A 543 -2.51 13.30 -5.06
C ARG A 543 -1.02 13.05 -5.20
N SER A 544 -0.23 14.07 -4.93
CA SER A 544 1.21 14.09 -5.22
C SER A 544 2.09 14.15 -3.98
N GLU A 545 1.50 14.07 -2.80
CA GLU A 545 2.27 13.83 -1.59
C GLU A 545 2.79 12.39 -1.60
N TYR A 546 4.07 12.22 -1.29
CA TYR A 546 4.60 10.90 -1.01
C TYR A 546 4.32 10.51 0.44
N ASP A 547 4.14 9.22 0.69
CA ASP A 547 3.77 8.75 2.03
C ASP A 547 4.45 7.43 2.39
N MET A 548 4.68 7.22 3.69
CA MET A 548 5.36 6.04 4.19
C MET A 548 4.56 4.73 3.97
N PRO A 549 3.26 4.65 4.26
CA PRO A 549 2.50 3.42 4.05
C PRO A 549 2.59 2.90 2.62
N VAL A 550 2.32 3.75 1.65
CA VAL A 550 2.33 3.37 0.24
C VAL A 550 3.73 2.97 -0.22
N THR A 551 4.77 3.68 0.23
CA THR A 551 6.16 3.34 -0.11
C THR A 551 6.60 2.02 0.53
N ALA A 552 6.14 1.75 1.75
CA ALA A 552 6.42 0.51 2.47
C ALA A 552 5.78 -0.72 1.78
N GLU A 553 4.53 -0.61 1.36
CA GLU A 553 3.84 -1.67 0.63
C GLU A 553 4.45 -1.90 -0.76
N PHE A 554 4.84 -0.83 -1.46
CA PHE A 554 5.56 -0.93 -2.72
C PHE A 554 6.89 -1.67 -2.55
N LEU A 555 7.70 -1.30 -1.55
CA LEU A 555 8.96 -1.98 -1.26
C LEU A 555 8.75 -3.48 -0.98
N TRP A 556 7.75 -3.83 -0.18
CA TRP A 556 7.41 -5.23 0.10
C TRP A 556 7.02 -5.98 -1.18
N LEU A 557 6.16 -5.40 -2.01
CA LEU A 557 5.73 -6.02 -3.27
C LEU A 557 6.93 -6.26 -4.21
N LEU A 558 7.85 -5.28 -4.32
CA LEU A 558 9.06 -5.43 -5.12
C LEU A 558 9.96 -6.56 -4.61
N ALA A 559 10.05 -6.74 -3.28
CA ALA A 559 10.83 -7.83 -2.70
C ALA A 559 10.27 -9.21 -3.06
N GLU A 560 8.95 -9.36 -3.06
CA GLU A 560 8.29 -10.61 -3.49
C GLU A 560 8.55 -10.91 -4.98
N ILE A 561 8.43 -9.89 -5.84
CA ILE A 561 8.68 -10.03 -7.28
C ILE A 561 10.15 -10.40 -7.57
N THR A 562 11.10 -9.74 -6.91
CA THR A 562 12.54 -10.01 -7.13
C THR A 562 12.96 -11.37 -6.60
N ALA A 563 12.33 -11.87 -5.55
CA ALA A 563 12.59 -13.21 -5.01
C ALA A 563 12.18 -14.32 -5.99
N GLU A 564 11.08 -14.16 -6.71
CA GLU A 564 10.63 -15.12 -7.73
C GLU A 564 11.59 -15.17 -8.93
N GLY A 565 12.02 -14.01 -9.42
CA GLY A 565 13.01 -13.92 -10.50
C GLY A 565 14.33 -14.64 -10.19
N ALA A 566 14.74 -14.65 -8.91
CA ALA A 566 15.95 -15.34 -8.46
C ALA A 566 15.79 -16.86 -8.37
N ASN A 567 14.60 -17.36 -8.12
CA ASN A 567 14.31 -18.79 -7.96
C ASN A 567 13.99 -19.51 -9.27
N GLY A 568 14.04 -18.82 -10.41
CA GLY A 568 13.86 -19.39 -11.75
C GLY A 568 12.43 -19.89 -12.03
N LYS A 569 11.44 -19.42 -11.27
CA LYS A 569 10.02 -19.71 -11.50
C LYS A 569 9.39 -18.70 -12.43
#